data_4e8470c4811aa5b9be3e88dcef9a6003
#
_entry.id   4e8470c4811aa5b9be3e88dcef9a6003
#
_cell.length_a   1.000
_cell.length_b   1.000
_cell.length_c   1.000
_cell.angle_alpha   90.00
_cell.angle_beta   90.00
_cell.angle_gamma   90.00
#
_symmetry.space_group_name_H-M   'P 1'
#
loop_
_entity.id
_entity.type
_entity.pdbx_description
1 polymer ?
#
loop_
_entity_poly.entity_id
_entity_poly.type
_entity_poly.pdbx_seq_one_letter_code
_entity_poly.pdbx_strand_id
1 'polypeptide(L)' 'YAYRDRKVKKREFRRLWIQRINAGCRLNGIKYSTFMNGLKKVNLNFNRKVLADIAALEPESFKEIVAKVKAA' A
#
# COMPACT_ATOMS: atom_id res chain seq x y z
N TYR A 1 12.11 2.83 27.05
CA TYR A 1 11.28 3.96 27.46
C TYR A 1 10.28 4.36 26.38
N ALA A 2 9.41 5.32 26.68
CA ALA A 2 8.29 5.71 25.80
C ALA A 2 8.71 6.13 24.39
N TYR A 3 9.81 6.88 24.26
CA TYR A 3 10.31 7.30 22.94
C TYR A 3 10.75 6.12 22.08
N ARG A 4 11.50 5.20 22.70
CA ARG A 4 11.97 3.98 22.04
C ARG A 4 10.80 3.10 21.61
N ASP A 5 9.80 2.95 22.47
CA ASP A 5 8.62 2.16 22.19
C ASP A 5 7.78 2.75 21.06
N ARG A 6 7.67 4.08 20.99
CA ARG A 6 6.98 4.77 19.89
C ARG A 6 7.67 4.52 18.56
N LYS A 7 9.00 4.55 18.51
CA LYS A 7 9.76 4.25 17.29
C LYS A 7 9.54 2.82 16.82
N VAL A 8 9.55 1.88 17.75
CA VAL A 8 9.31 0.46 17.45
C VAL A 8 7.90 0.28 16.91
N LYS A 9 6.89 0.88 17.54
CA LYS A 9 5.51 0.83 17.07
C LYS A 9 5.36 1.39 15.67
N LYS A 10 5.97 2.54 15.36
CA LYS A 10 5.92 3.14 14.02
C LYS A 10 6.49 2.20 12.96
N ARG A 11 7.63 1.55 13.25
CA ARG A 11 8.24 0.60 12.32
C ARG A 11 7.36 -0.62 12.10
N GLU A 12 6.72 -1.14 13.16
CA GLU A 12 5.84 -2.29 13.07
C GLU A 12 4.57 -1.98 12.28
N PHE A 13 3.95 -0.82 12.51
CA PHE A 13 2.80 -0.38 11.73
C PHE A 13 3.14 -0.21 10.26
N ARG A 14 4.27 0.41 9.95
CA ARG A 14 4.71 0.59 8.58
C ARG A 14 4.96 -0.74 7.89
N ARG A 15 5.57 -1.70 8.59
CA ARG A 15 5.78 -3.05 8.07
C ARG A 15 4.46 -3.74 7.78
N LEU A 16 3.49 -3.60 8.68
CA LEU A 16 2.16 -4.17 8.49
C LEU A 16 1.46 -3.57 7.28
N TRP A 17 1.52 -2.26 7.11
CA TRP A 17 0.93 -1.58 5.94
C TRP A 17 1.55 -2.08 4.64
N ILE A 18 2.87 -2.20 4.59
CA ILE A 18 3.59 -2.70 3.42
C ILE A 18 3.18 -4.14 3.11
N GLN A 19 3.07 -4.98 4.13
CA GLN A 19 2.62 -6.38 3.97
C GLN A 19 1.20 -6.45 3.39
N ARG A 20 0.29 -5.63 3.88
CA ARG A 20 -1.09 -5.59 3.38
C ARG A 20 -1.17 -5.12 1.94
N ILE A 21 -0.44 -4.05 1.61
CA ILE A 21 -0.38 -3.54 0.24
C ILE A 21 0.23 -4.60 -0.69
N ASN A 22 1.31 -5.25 -0.26
CA ASN A 22 1.97 -6.29 -1.04
C ASN A 22 1.03 -7.47 -1.31
N ALA A 23 0.28 -7.91 -0.30
CA ALA A 23 -0.71 -8.97 -0.47
C ALA A 23 -1.78 -8.58 -1.49
N GLY A 24 -2.30 -7.36 -1.41
CA GLY A 24 -3.26 -6.83 -2.39
C GLY A 24 -2.70 -6.78 -3.80
N CYS A 25 -1.44 -6.36 -3.93
CA CYS A 25 -0.76 -6.33 -5.23
C CYS A 25 -0.63 -7.73 -5.83
N ARG A 26 -0.25 -8.72 -5.02
CA ARG A 26 -0.12 -10.11 -5.48
C ARG A 26 -1.45 -10.67 -5.96
N LEU A 27 -2.54 -10.38 -5.26
CA LEU A 27 -3.87 -10.80 -5.68
C LEU A 27 -4.27 -10.21 -7.03
N ASN A 28 -3.75 -9.05 -7.37
CA ASN A 28 -4.03 -8.36 -8.63
C ASN A 28 -2.93 -8.53 -9.68
N GLY A 29 -1.95 -9.39 -9.42
CA GLY A 29 -0.92 -9.72 -10.39
C GLY A 29 0.08 -8.61 -10.68
N ILE A 30 0.40 -7.79 -9.68
CA ILE A 30 1.38 -6.72 -9.82
C ILE A 30 2.37 -6.77 -8.66
N LYS A 31 3.62 -6.37 -8.90
CA LYS A 31 4.64 -6.27 -7.85
C LYS A 31 4.46 -4.98 -7.06
N TYR A 32 4.77 -5.02 -5.77
CA TYR A 32 4.69 -3.85 -4.89
C TYR A 32 5.49 -2.66 -5.45
N SER A 33 6.74 -2.89 -5.84
CA SER A 33 7.60 -1.81 -6.36
C SER A 33 7.04 -1.20 -7.64
N THR A 34 6.54 -2.02 -8.55
CA THR A 34 5.91 -1.57 -9.79
C THR A 34 4.65 -0.76 -9.51
N PHE A 35 3.84 -1.21 -8.55
CA PHE A 35 2.62 -0.53 -8.13
C PHE A 35 2.93 0.86 -7.55
N MET A 36 3.91 0.94 -6.64
CA MET A 36 4.28 2.21 -6.01
C MET A 36 4.86 3.21 -7.02
N ASN A 37 5.67 2.74 -7.96
CA ASN A 37 6.18 3.58 -9.05
C ASN A 37 5.05 4.05 -9.97
N GLY A 38 4.11 3.17 -10.29
CA GLY A 38 2.95 3.50 -11.11
C GLY A 38 2.06 4.56 -10.48
N LEU A 39 1.87 4.51 -9.16
CA LEU A 39 1.11 5.54 -8.44
C LEU A 39 1.73 6.92 -8.61
N LYS A 40 3.05 7.01 -8.58
CA LYS A 40 3.76 8.26 -8.81
C LYS A 40 3.55 8.77 -10.24
N LYS A 41 3.57 7.87 -11.21
CA LYS A 41 3.39 8.22 -12.63
C LYS A 41 2.00 8.76 -12.92
N VAL A 42 0.97 8.24 -12.27
CA VAL A 42 -0.42 8.68 -12.47
C VAL A 42 -0.85 9.77 -11.48
N ASN A 43 0.10 10.29 -10.70
CA ASN A 43 -0.14 11.37 -9.71
C ASN A 43 -1.19 11.04 -8.66
N LEU A 44 -1.27 9.78 -8.27
CA LEU A 44 -2.15 9.35 -7.18
C LEU A 44 -1.34 9.34 -5.88
N ASN A 45 -1.61 10.30 -5.02
CA ASN A 45 -0.89 10.47 -3.76
C ASN A 45 -1.65 9.85 -2.60
N PHE A 46 -1.48 8.53 -2.42
CA PHE A 46 -1.99 7.83 -1.25
C PHE A 46 -0.83 7.54 -0.30
N ASN A 47 -1.04 7.75 1.00
CA ASN A 47 -0.05 7.27 1.96
C ASN A 47 -0.23 5.76 2.19
N ARG A 48 0.78 5.12 2.76
CA ARG A 48 0.78 3.66 2.95
C ARG A 48 -0.35 3.17 3.85
N LYS A 49 -0.71 3.96 4.86
CA LYS A 49 -1.81 3.61 5.77
C LYS A 49 -3.14 3.53 5.02
N VAL A 50 -3.43 4.54 4.21
CA VAL A 50 -4.67 4.61 3.42
C VAL A 50 -4.71 3.45 2.42
N LEU A 51 -3.61 3.18 1.72
CA LEU A 51 -3.54 2.07 0.77
C LEU A 51 -3.73 0.72 1.46
N ALA A 52 -3.13 0.53 2.64
CA ALA A 52 -3.28 -0.70 3.40
C ALA A 52 -4.73 -0.91 3.84
N ASP A 53 -5.40 0.15 4.29
CA ASP A 53 -6.81 0.10 4.68
C ASP A 53 -7.70 -0.24 3.48
N ILE A 54 -7.45 0.38 2.33
CA ILE A 54 -8.20 0.07 1.10
C ILE A 54 -7.98 -1.38 0.70
N ALA A 55 -6.75 -1.87 0.73
CA ALA A 55 -6.44 -3.25 0.35
C ALA A 55 -7.12 -4.27 1.27
N ALA A 56 -7.23 -3.95 2.56
CA ALA A 56 -7.81 -4.86 3.55
C ALA A 56 -9.34 -4.77 3.61
N LEU A 57 -9.90 -3.57 3.55
CA LEU A 57 -11.31 -3.31 3.80
C LEU A 57 -12.13 -3.09 2.53
N GLU A 58 -11.49 -2.64 1.45
CA GLU A 58 -12.14 -2.34 0.19
C GLU A 58 -11.36 -2.93 -1.00
N PRO A 59 -11.30 -4.26 -1.11
CA PRO A 59 -10.50 -4.89 -2.16
C PRO A 59 -10.92 -4.52 -3.58
N GLU A 60 -12.20 -4.23 -3.79
CA GLU A 60 -12.69 -3.78 -5.10
C GLU A 60 -12.10 -2.42 -5.47
N SER A 61 -12.06 -1.49 -4.53
CA SER A 61 -11.45 -0.17 -4.73
C SER A 61 -9.95 -0.29 -5.00
N PHE A 62 -9.28 -1.17 -4.30
CA PHE A 62 -7.85 -1.44 -4.52
C PHE A 62 -7.61 -1.98 -5.93
N LYS A 63 -8.46 -2.89 -6.39
CA LYS A 63 -8.39 -3.44 -7.75
C LYS A 63 -8.52 -2.35 -8.81
N GLU A 64 -9.40 -1.38 -8.59
CA GLU A 64 -9.55 -0.23 -9.50
C GLU A 64 -8.29 0.63 -9.56
N ILE A 65 -7.65 0.86 -8.40
CA ILE A 65 -6.39 1.61 -8.34
C ILE A 65 -5.29 0.86 -9.10
N VAL A 66 -5.20 -0.45 -8.92
CA VAL A 66 -4.23 -1.29 -9.65
C VAL A 66 -4.48 -1.22 -11.15
N ALA A 67 -5.74 -1.26 -11.58
CA ALA A 67 -6.10 -1.16 -12.98
C ALA A 67 -5.63 0.17 -13.60
N LYS A 68 -5.79 1.27 -12.89
CA LYS A 68 -5.30 2.59 -13.33
C LYS A 68 -3.78 2.61 -13.45
N VAL A 69 -3.08 2.02 -12.51
CA VAL A 69 -1.62 1.92 -12.54
C VAL A 69 -1.16 1.08 -13.72
N LYS A 70 -1.81 -0.06 -13.99
CA LYS A 70 -1.47 -0.92 -15.11
C LYS A 70 -1.73 -0.27 -16.47
N ALA A 71 -2.73 0.60 -16.55
CA ALA A 71 -3.09 1.30 -17.77
C ALA A 71 -2.17 2.48 -18.09
N ALA A 72 -1.37 2.91 -17.11
CA ALA A 72 -0.47 4.06 -17.28
C ALA A 72 0.80 3.71 -18.08
#